data_66e8cdc1f6b6c5d1e4a6714b33fe4830
#
_entry.id   66e8cdc1f6b6c5d1e4a6714b33fe4830
#
_cell.length_a   1.000
_cell.length_b   1.000
_cell.length_c   1.000
_cell.angle_alpha   90.00
_cell.angle_beta   90.00
_cell.angle_gamma   90.00
#
_symmetry.space_group_name_H-M   'P 1'
#
loop_
_entity.id
_entity.type
_entity.pdbx_description
1 polymer ?
#
loop_
_entity_poly.entity_id
_entity_poly.type
_entity_poly.pdbx_seq_one_letter_code
_entity_poly.pdbx_strand_id
1 'polypeptide(L)'
;VLNALDYGLPQKRERVIIVGHKEPILFSYPSPIRPFKPLNEILEKKIDKKHYASDYIKKKRKETHKSAYKLSIWHENKAGNICSYPYSCALRAGASYNYLLVNGERRLTPREMFRLQGFPDTYKIITNDTQARKQAGNAVPVNMVKAVILKLLPYVATTLDMTNVLREYEVEYNSK
;
A
#
# COMPACT_ATOMS: atom_id res chain seq x y z
N VAL A 1 -2.78 4.38 16.35
CA VAL A 1 -1.95 4.15 15.15
C VAL A 1 -2.35 2.83 14.51
N LEU A 2 -2.59 2.83 13.20
CA LEU A 2 -2.93 1.64 12.43
C LEU A 2 -1.82 1.35 11.41
N ASN A 3 -1.59 0.06 11.08
CA ASN A 3 -0.59 -0.35 10.11
C ASN A 3 -1.28 -1.04 8.92
N ALA A 4 -0.92 -0.66 7.68
CA ALA A 4 -1.51 -1.23 6.47
C ALA A 4 -1.32 -2.75 6.36
N LEU A 5 -0.25 -3.32 6.92
CA LEU A 5 -0.06 -4.79 7.02
C LEU A 5 -1.22 -5.48 7.73
N ASP A 6 -1.78 -4.84 8.75
CA ASP A 6 -2.88 -5.39 9.55
C ASP A 6 -4.23 -5.37 8.81
N TYR A 7 -4.28 -4.73 7.64
CA TYR A 7 -5.46 -4.60 6.79
C TYR A 7 -5.27 -5.22 5.39
N GLY A 8 -4.46 -6.28 5.32
CA GLY A 8 -4.30 -7.11 4.13
C GLY A 8 -3.38 -6.55 3.04
N LEU A 9 -2.71 -5.42 3.27
CA LEU A 9 -1.78 -4.84 2.31
C LEU A 9 -0.33 -5.21 2.64
N PRO A 10 0.50 -5.67 1.68
CA PRO A 10 1.90 -6.00 1.92
C PRO A 10 2.77 -4.73 1.96
N GLN A 11 2.40 -3.80 2.84
CA GLN A 11 3.14 -2.55 3.06
C GLN A 11 3.15 -2.20 4.55
N LYS A 12 4.34 -2.11 5.14
CA LYS A 12 4.51 -1.56 6.49
C LYS A 12 4.36 -0.04 6.42
N ARG A 13 3.13 0.44 6.69
CA ARG A 13 2.77 1.85 6.67
C ARG A 13 1.88 2.17 7.85
N GLU A 14 2.47 2.76 8.86
CA GLU A 14 1.77 3.19 10.06
C GLU A 14 1.21 4.61 9.88
N ARG A 15 -0.04 4.82 10.29
CA ARG A 15 -0.69 6.12 10.26
C ARG A 15 -1.51 6.34 11.53
N VAL A 16 -1.44 7.56 12.03
CA VAL A 16 -2.39 8.03 13.04
C VAL A 16 -3.71 8.32 12.33
N ILE A 17 -4.77 7.69 12.78
CA ILE A 17 -6.13 7.98 12.34
C ILE A 17 -6.85 8.61 13.52
N ILE A 18 -7.43 9.79 13.32
CA ILE A 18 -8.24 10.50 14.31
C ILE A 18 -9.68 10.46 13.81
N VAL A 19 -10.58 9.96 14.63
CA VAL A 19 -12.02 9.96 14.38
C VAL A 19 -12.66 10.97 15.31
N GLY A 20 -13.44 11.90 14.76
CA GLY A 20 -14.23 12.87 15.50
C GLY A 20 -15.69 12.75 15.11
N HIS A 21 -16.59 12.92 16.09
CA HIS A 21 -18.02 12.98 15.89
C HIS A 21 -18.61 14.14 16.71
N LYS A 22 -19.69 14.76 16.21
CA LYS A 22 -20.31 15.91 16.87
C LYS A 22 -20.95 15.52 18.20
N GLU A 23 -21.65 14.41 18.20
CA GLU A 23 -22.28 13.85 19.40
C GLU A 23 -21.37 12.78 20.04
N PRO A 24 -21.45 12.55 21.37
CA PRO A 24 -20.71 11.45 22.02
C PRO A 24 -21.07 10.09 21.40
N ILE A 25 -20.05 9.35 20.97
CA ILE A 25 -20.20 7.99 20.44
C ILE A 25 -19.19 7.02 21.07
N LEU A 26 -19.57 5.76 21.21
CA LEU A 26 -18.69 4.68 21.63
C LEU A 26 -18.01 4.09 20.40
N PHE A 27 -16.96 4.77 19.92
CA PHE A 27 -16.21 4.30 18.75
C PHE A 27 -15.05 3.40 19.14
N SER A 28 -14.94 2.24 18.50
CA SER A 28 -13.78 1.34 18.58
C SER A 28 -13.13 1.18 17.22
N TYR A 29 -11.79 1.25 17.17
CA TYR A 29 -11.05 1.00 15.94
C TYR A 29 -11.22 -0.45 15.45
N PRO A 30 -11.19 -0.67 14.11
CA PRO A 30 -11.33 -2.01 13.55
C PRO A 30 -10.16 -2.90 13.98
N SER A 31 -10.48 -4.17 14.27
CA SER A 31 -9.47 -5.19 14.55
C SER A 31 -8.61 -5.49 13.31
N PRO A 32 -7.35 -5.91 13.49
CA PRO A 32 -6.50 -6.34 12.39
C PRO A 32 -7.10 -7.49 11.58
N ILE A 33 -6.96 -7.42 10.25
CA ILE A 33 -7.34 -8.46 9.30
C ILE A 33 -6.06 -9.09 8.79
N ARG A 34 -5.72 -10.28 9.24
CA ARG A 34 -4.49 -10.99 8.83
C ARG A 34 -4.83 -12.30 8.13
N PRO A 35 -3.96 -12.80 7.22
CA PRO A 35 -2.67 -12.27 6.77
C PRO A 35 -2.79 -11.16 5.70
N PHE A 36 -1.67 -10.46 5.43
CA PHE A 36 -1.56 -9.57 4.26
C PHE A 36 -1.32 -10.39 2.98
N LYS A 37 -1.68 -9.81 1.83
CA LYS A 37 -1.48 -10.43 0.51
C LYS A 37 0.01 -10.66 0.23
N PRO A 38 0.39 -11.80 -0.38
CA PRO A 38 1.77 -12.03 -0.78
C PRO A 38 2.17 -11.11 -1.95
N LEU A 39 3.47 -10.77 -2.04
CA LEU A 39 3.97 -9.84 -3.06
C LEU A 39 3.71 -10.28 -4.50
N ASN A 40 3.64 -11.57 -4.79
CA ASN A 40 3.37 -12.08 -6.14
C ASN A 40 1.97 -11.70 -6.66
N GLU A 41 1.01 -11.38 -5.79
CA GLU A 41 -0.30 -10.84 -6.18
C GLU A 41 -0.25 -9.35 -6.52
N ILE A 42 0.74 -8.64 -6.00
CA ILE A 42 0.93 -7.20 -6.22
C ILE A 42 1.78 -6.92 -7.45
N LEU A 43 2.82 -7.74 -7.66
CA LEU A 43 3.83 -7.51 -8.69
C LEU A 43 3.34 -7.91 -10.08
N GLU A 44 3.68 -7.08 -11.07
CA GLU A 44 3.38 -7.33 -12.47
C GLU A 44 4.31 -8.40 -13.06
N LYS A 45 3.77 -9.25 -13.93
CA LYS A 45 4.53 -10.34 -14.58
C LYS A 45 5.45 -9.84 -15.71
N LYS A 46 5.02 -8.79 -16.42
CA LYS A 46 5.77 -8.19 -17.51
C LYS A 46 6.18 -6.76 -17.13
N ILE A 47 7.47 -6.48 -17.15
CA ILE A 47 8.05 -5.22 -16.68
C ILE A 47 8.88 -4.59 -17.79
N ASP A 48 8.65 -3.32 -18.05
CA ASP A 48 9.45 -2.52 -18.98
C ASP A 48 10.89 -2.37 -18.44
N LYS A 49 11.86 -2.44 -19.35
CA LYS A 49 13.30 -2.28 -19.06
C LYS A 49 13.63 -0.99 -18.31
N LYS A 50 12.86 0.09 -18.50
CA LYS A 50 13.02 1.38 -17.80
C LYS A 50 12.91 1.28 -16.28
N HIS A 51 12.25 0.24 -15.75
CA HIS A 51 12.11 0.03 -14.30
C HIS A 51 13.29 -0.71 -13.67
N TYR A 52 14.17 -1.31 -14.45
CA TYR A 52 15.36 -1.96 -13.90
C TYR A 52 16.37 -0.91 -13.39
N ALA A 53 17.04 -1.23 -12.30
CA ALA A 53 18.17 -0.47 -11.82
C ALA A 53 19.39 -0.69 -12.73
N SER A 54 20.34 0.25 -12.74
CA SER A 54 21.60 0.06 -13.46
C SER A 54 22.37 -1.13 -12.91
N ASP A 55 23.22 -1.75 -13.74
CA ASP A 55 24.02 -2.92 -13.32
C ASP A 55 24.93 -2.58 -12.14
N TYR A 56 25.46 -1.36 -12.10
CA TYR A 56 26.21 -0.84 -10.95
C TYR A 56 25.40 -0.93 -9.64
N ILE A 57 24.17 -0.44 -9.64
CA ILE A 57 23.30 -0.43 -8.44
C ILE A 57 22.94 -1.88 -8.06
N LYS A 58 22.59 -2.72 -9.03
CA LYS A 58 22.27 -4.13 -8.77
C LYS A 58 23.46 -4.87 -8.15
N LYS A 59 24.65 -4.69 -8.73
CA LYS A 59 25.88 -5.30 -8.24
C LYS A 59 26.19 -4.84 -6.82
N LYS A 60 26.25 -3.53 -6.59
CA LYS A 60 26.52 -2.94 -5.28
C LYS A 60 25.56 -3.47 -4.19
N ARG A 61 24.27 -3.56 -4.50
CA ARG A 61 23.29 -4.05 -3.53
C ARG A 61 23.45 -5.53 -3.20
N LYS A 62 23.72 -6.37 -4.22
CA LYS A 62 23.93 -7.81 -4.05
C LYS A 62 25.23 -8.11 -3.29
N GLU A 63 26.24 -7.27 -3.39
CA GLU A 63 27.48 -7.38 -2.64
C GLU A 63 27.28 -7.04 -1.14
N THR A 64 26.40 -6.09 -0.85
CA THR A 64 26.19 -5.59 0.53
C THR A 64 25.04 -6.26 1.27
N HIS A 65 24.12 -6.95 0.56
CA HIS A 65 22.94 -7.55 1.18
C HIS A 65 22.51 -8.85 0.50
N LYS A 66 22.10 -9.81 1.34
CA LYS A 66 21.46 -11.07 0.92
C LYS A 66 20.09 -11.17 1.59
N SER A 67 19.04 -11.38 0.79
CA SER A 67 17.70 -11.58 1.34
C SER A 67 17.49 -13.02 1.78
N ALA A 68 16.83 -13.20 2.93
CA ALA A 68 16.33 -14.51 3.37
C ALA A 68 15.05 -14.94 2.60
N TYR A 69 14.44 -14.04 1.84
CA TYR A 69 13.19 -14.29 1.13
C TYR A 69 13.43 -14.44 -0.38
N LYS A 70 12.80 -15.43 -0.99
CA LYS A 70 12.84 -15.65 -2.44
C LYS A 70 12.26 -14.46 -3.23
N LEU A 71 11.22 -13.84 -2.71
CA LEU A 71 10.60 -12.64 -3.25
C LEU A 71 10.48 -11.58 -2.15
N SER A 72 11.11 -10.41 -2.37
CA SER A 72 11.24 -9.38 -1.34
C SER A 72 11.36 -7.99 -1.93
N ILE A 73 10.99 -6.99 -1.16
CA ILE A 73 11.30 -5.59 -1.44
C ILE A 73 12.51 -5.19 -0.58
N TRP A 74 13.55 -4.74 -1.25
CA TRP A 74 14.77 -4.25 -0.62
C TRP A 74 14.67 -2.76 -0.41
N HIS A 75 14.84 -2.32 0.82
CA HIS A 75 14.80 -0.92 1.21
C HIS A 75 16.20 -0.45 1.58
N GLU A 76 16.69 0.58 0.91
CA GLU A 76 17.90 1.30 1.26
C GLU A 76 17.53 2.58 2.01
N ASN A 77 18.06 2.76 3.22
CA ASN A 77 17.87 3.98 4.00
C ASN A 77 18.86 5.07 3.57
N LYS A 78 18.75 6.26 4.16
CA LYS A 78 19.64 7.40 3.84
C LYS A 78 21.11 7.14 4.17
N ALA A 79 21.39 6.24 5.12
CA ALA A 79 22.75 5.86 5.51
C ALA A 79 23.34 4.74 4.63
N GLY A 80 22.60 4.28 3.60
CA GLY A 80 23.04 3.22 2.71
C GLY A 80 22.82 1.80 3.23
N ASN A 81 22.22 1.64 4.43
CA ASN A 81 21.90 0.32 4.96
C ASN A 81 20.71 -0.29 4.21
N ILE A 82 20.83 -1.57 3.86
CA ILE A 82 19.82 -2.30 3.11
C ILE A 82 19.15 -3.35 4.02
N CYS A 83 17.83 -3.41 3.97
CA CYS A 83 17.04 -4.49 4.55
C CYS A 83 16.04 -5.01 3.51
N SER A 84 15.59 -6.26 3.65
CA SER A 84 14.63 -6.89 2.75
C SER A 84 13.51 -7.57 3.53
N TYR A 85 12.28 -7.47 3.00
CA TYR A 85 11.08 -8.02 3.63
C TYR A 85 10.15 -8.62 2.58
N PRO A 86 9.28 -9.58 2.97
CA PRO A 86 8.22 -10.11 2.09
C PRO A 86 7.05 -9.12 1.92
N TYR A 87 7.29 -7.85 2.21
CA TYR A 87 6.39 -6.70 2.06
C TYR A 87 7.20 -5.44 1.77
N SER A 88 6.54 -4.37 1.37
CA SER A 88 7.18 -3.07 1.13
C SER A 88 7.28 -2.26 2.43
N CYS A 89 8.36 -1.50 2.58
CA CYS A 89 8.34 -0.34 3.47
C CYS A 89 7.38 0.73 2.92
N ALA A 90 7.07 1.75 3.74
CA ALA A 90 6.18 2.82 3.35
C ALA A 90 6.64 3.51 2.06
N LEU A 91 5.73 3.64 1.10
CA LEU A 91 5.94 4.47 -0.08
C LEU A 91 6.08 5.94 0.33
N ARG A 92 7.05 6.63 -0.25
CA ARG A 92 7.36 8.04 0.03
C ARG A 92 7.41 8.86 -1.25
N ALA A 93 6.67 9.96 -1.31
CA ALA A 93 6.58 10.84 -2.47
C ALA A 93 7.93 11.46 -2.89
N GLY A 94 8.77 11.81 -1.92
CA GLY A 94 10.06 12.47 -2.15
C GLY A 94 11.28 11.56 -2.00
N ALA A 95 11.11 10.22 -2.01
CA ALA A 95 12.24 9.32 -1.90
C ALA A 95 13.04 9.19 -3.21
N SER A 96 14.33 8.84 -3.09
CA SER A 96 15.17 8.54 -4.24
C SER A 96 14.57 7.43 -5.12
N TYR A 97 14.93 7.41 -6.40
CA TYR A 97 14.35 6.45 -7.36
C TYR A 97 14.56 4.99 -6.98
N ASN A 98 15.70 4.66 -6.37
CA ASN A 98 16.12 3.30 -6.09
C ASN A 98 16.00 2.91 -4.60
N TYR A 99 15.27 3.68 -3.78
CA TYR A 99 15.15 3.36 -2.35
C TYR A 99 14.39 2.06 -2.06
N LEU A 100 13.51 1.63 -2.99
CA LEU A 100 12.83 0.33 -2.95
C LEU A 100 13.11 -0.42 -4.25
N LEU A 101 13.67 -1.62 -4.16
CA LEU A 101 13.88 -2.50 -5.31
C LEU A 101 13.32 -3.89 -5.02
N VAL A 102 12.60 -4.44 -5.98
CA VAL A 102 12.19 -5.86 -5.99
C VAL A 102 13.44 -6.70 -6.19
N ASN A 103 13.73 -7.57 -5.22
CA ASN A 103 14.90 -8.46 -5.19
C ASN A 103 16.25 -7.74 -5.46
N GLY A 104 16.33 -6.44 -5.14
CA GLY A 104 17.53 -5.65 -5.42
C GLY A 104 17.76 -5.32 -6.89
N GLU A 105 16.84 -5.62 -7.80
CA GLU A 105 17.03 -5.53 -9.25
C GLU A 105 16.24 -4.42 -9.93
N ARG A 106 14.99 -4.22 -9.56
CA ARG A 106 14.11 -3.30 -10.24
C ARG A 106 13.24 -2.46 -9.31
N ARG A 107 12.87 -1.31 -9.76
CA ARG A 107 11.91 -0.43 -9.09
C ARG A 107 10.49 -1.00 -9.21
N LEU A 108 9.64 -0.59 -8.29
CA LEU A 108 8.20 -0.79 -8.42
C LEU A 108 7.65 0.05 -9.59
N THR A 109 6.74 -0.52 -10.36
CA THR A 109 5.99 0.24 -11.35
C THR A 109 4.94 1.13 -10.67
N PRO A 110 4.39 2.16 -11.32
CA PRO A 110 3.27 2.91 -10.80
C PRO A 110 2.08 2.02 -10.40
N ARG A 111 1.72 1.04 -11.23
CA ARG A 111 0.62 0.10 -10.95
C ARG A 111 0.87 -0.68 -9.66
N GLU A 112 2.07 -1.24 -9.48
CA GLU A 112 2.45 -1.95 -8.27
C GLU A 112 2.39 -1.06 -7.03
N MET A 113 2.79 0.21 -7.15
CA MET A 113 2.70 1.17 -6.04
C MET A 113 1.25 1.45 -5.64
N PHE A 114 0.33 1.60 -6.61
CA PHE A 114 -1.08 1.78 -6.30
C PHE A 114 -1.70 0.51 -5.70
N ARG A 115 -1.35 -0.69 -6.19
CA ARG A 115 -1.76 -1.96 -5.57
C ARG A 115 -1.28 -2.09 -4.12
N LEU A 116 -0.05 -1.65 -3.81
CA LEU A 116 0.47 -1.60 -2.43
C LEU A 116 -0.33 -0.67 -1.52
N GLN A 117 -0.98 0.36 -2.07
CA GLN A 117 -1.90 1.23 -1.35
C GLN A 117 -3.34 0.70 -1.31
N GLY A 118 -3.63 -0.43 -1.98
CA GLY A 118 -4.96 -1.03 -2.02
C GLY A 118 -5.89 -0.49 -3.09
N PHE A 119 -5.38 0.27 -4.07
CA PHE A 119 -6.19 0.69 -5.22
C PHE A 119 -6.46 -0.49 -6.15
N PRO A 120 -7.68 -0.62 -6.67
CA PRO A 120 -8.02 -1.67 -7.63
C PRO A 120 -7.35 -1.40 -9.00
N ASP A 121 -7.21 -2.44 -9.82
CA ASP A 121 -6.64 -2.31 -11.17
C ASP A 121 -7.49 -1.47 -12.11
N THR A 122 -8.77 -1.31 -11.82
CA THR A 122 -9.69 -0.41 -12.53
C THR A 122 -9.37 1.06 -12.33
N TYR A 123 -8.57 1.41 -11.28
CA TYR A 123 -8.12 2.78 -11.07
C TYR A 123 -7.19 3.22 -12.21
N LYS A 124 -7.62 4.23 -12.97
CA LYS A 124 -6.89 4.74 -14.13
C LYS A 124 -5.73 5.64 -13.71
N ILE A 125 -4.51 5.28 -14.07
CA ILE A 125 -3.31 6.11 -13.86
C ILE A 125 -3.11 6.93 -15.13
N ILE A 126 -3.51 8.19 -15.10
CA ILE A 126 -3.48 9.12 -16.25
C ILE A 126 -2.26 10.04 -16.26
N THR A 127 -1.40 9.95 -15.26
CA THR A 127 -0.21 10.77 -15.10
C THR A 127 1.06 10.02 -15.50
N ASN A 128 2.16 10.74 -15.71
CA ASN A 128 3.47 10.13 -15.93
C ASN A 128 3.98 9.41 -14.66
N ASP A 129 4.95 8.52 -14.82
CA ASP A 129 5.49 7.68 -13.75
C ASP A 129 5.96 8.49 -12.52
N THR A 130 6.55 9.67 -12.73
CA THR A 130 7.03 10.52 -11.64
C THR A 130 5.90 11.07 -10.79
N GLN A 131 4.83 11.55 -11.42
CA GLN A 131 3.65 12.05 -10.72
C GLN A 131 2.87 10.90 -10.06
N ALA A 132 2.71 9.78 -10.77
CA ALA A 132 2.06 8.59 -10.23
C ALA A 132 2.76 8.09 -8.95
N ARG A 133 4.10 8.09 -8.93
CA ARG A 133 4.88 7.76 -7.73
C ARG A 133 4.63 8.72 -6.57
N LYS A 134 4.57 10.04 -6.84
CA LYS A 134 4.24 11.05 -5.83
C LYS A 134 2.83 10.84 -5.28
N GLN A 135 1.86 10.59 -6.15
CA GLN A 135 0.47 10.30 -5.78
C GLN A 135 0.39 9.06 -4.89
N ALA A 136 0.98 7.94 -5.33
CA ALA A 136 1.00 6.71 -4.54
C ALA A 136 1.72 6.90 -3.17
N GLY A 137 2.81 7.68 -3.13
CA GLY A 137 3.52 7.99 -1.90
C GLY A 137 2.72 8.86 -0.93
N ASN A 138 1.89 9.78 -1.44
CA ASN A 138 1.02 10.64 -0.63
C ASN A 138 -0.32 9.98 -0.27
N ALA A 139 -0.73 8.94 -1.00
CA ALA A 139 -1.98 8.25 -0.76
C ALA A 139 -2.02 7.58 0.62
N VAL A 140 -3.22 7.41 1.14
CA VAL A 140 -3.49 6.59 2.32
C VAL A 140 -3.82 5.15 1.91
N PRO A 141 -3.51 4.13 2.73
CA PRO A 141 -3.88 2.75 2.44
C PRO A 141 -5.41 2.59 2.43
N VAL A 142 -5.96 2.24 1.25
CA VAL A 142 -7.42 2.18 1.03
C VAL A 142 -8.10 1.21 1.99
N ASN A 143 -7.57 -0.02 2.13
CA ASN A 143 -8.15 -1.04 2.98
C ASN A 143 -8.23 -0.60 4.45
N MET A 144 -7.19 0.05 4.95
CA MET A 144 -7.12 0.53 6.32
C MET A 144 -8.16 1.63 6.59
N VAL A 145 -8.26 2.61 5.69
CA VAL A 145 -9.25 3.70 5.80
C VAL A 145 -10.66 3.17 5.64
N LYS A 146 -10.89 2.26 4.67
CA LYS A 146 -12.18 1.58 4.49
C LYS A 146 -12.63 0.88 5.78
N ALA A 147 -11.74 0.15 6.44
CA ALA A 147 -12.07 -0.53 7.70
C ALA A 147 -12.52 0.44 8.79
N VAL A 148 -11.86 1.60 8.90
CA VAL A 148 -12.24 2.66 9.87
C VAL A 148 -13.60 3.27 9.52
N ILE A 149 -13.82 3.59 8.24
CA ILE A 149 -15.09 4.16 7.77
C ILE A 149 -16.24 3.20 8.04
N LEU A 150 -16.08 1.90 7.75
CA LEU A 150 -17.11 0.90 8.00
C LEU A 150 -17.50 0.82 9.49
N LYS A 151 -16.56 1.05 10.41
CA LYS A 151 -16.85 1.14 11.86
C LYS A 151 -17.56 2.44 12.25
N LEU A 152 -17.37 3.51 11.47
CA LEU A 152 -18.00 4.80 11.72
C LEU A 152 -19.41 4.92 11.13
N LEU A 153 -19.69 4.22 10.01
CA LEU A 153 -20.96 4.32 9.29
C LEU A 153 -22.22 4.19 10.17
N PRO A 154 -22.32 3.25 11.13
CA PRO A 154 -23.51 3.14 11.98
C PRO A 154 -23.84 4.42 12.75
N TYR A 155 -22.84 5.24 13.07
CA TYR A 155 -23.04 6.50 13.80
C TYR A 155 -23.40 7.67 12.89
N VAL A 156 -23.14 7.57 11.60
CA VAL A 156 -23.47 8.59 10.60
C VAL A 156 -24.81 8.30 9.95
N ALA A 157 -25.20 7.03 9.82
CA ALA A 157 -26.42 6.60 9.15
C ALA A 157 -27.73 7.02 9.85
N THR A 158 -27.68 7.38 11.13
CA THR A 158 -28.84 7.91 11.86
C THR A 158 -29.26 9.30 11.37
N THR A 159 -28.43 10.00 10.62
CA THR A 159 -28.70 11.34 10.07
C THR A 159 -28.99 11.37 8.56
N LEU A 160 -28.71 10.28 7.84
CA LEU A 160 -28.94 10.13 6.41
C LEU A 160 -29.50 8.73 6.16
N ASP A 161 -30.51 8.61 5.28
CA ASP A 161 -31.03 7.30 4.86
C ASP A 161 -29.95 6.54 4.05
N MET A 162 -28.96 6.00 4.77
CA MET A 162 -27.81 5.30 4.22
C MET A 162 -28.10 3.83 3.89
N THR A 163 -29.33 3.36 4.10
CA THR A 163 -29.71 1.96 3.86
C THR A 163 -29.49 1.58 2.38
N ASN A 164 -29.70 2.52 1.48
CA ASN A 164 -29.45 2.31 0.05
C ASN A 164 -27.96 2.30 -0.30
N VAL A 165 -27.14 3.15 0.32
CA VAL A 165 -25.68 3.21 0.08
C VAL A 165 -24.99 1.94 0.55
N LEU A 166 -25.41 1.38 1.68
CA LEU A 166 -24.86 0.11 2.19
C LEU A 166 -25.27 -1.09 1.32
N ARG A 167 -26.51 -1.11 0.80
CA ARG A 167 -26.97 -2.16 -0.12
C ARG A 167 -26.20 -2.18 -1.43
N GLU A 168 -25.96 -1.05 -2.05
CA GLU A 168 -25.16 -0.97 -3.29
C GLU A 168 -23.72 -1.46 -3.05
N TYR A 169 -23.13 -1.17 -1.88
CA TYR A 169 -21.79 -1.62 -1.52
C TYR A 169 -21.70 -3.14 -1.26
N GLU A 170 -22.71 -3.72 -0.61
CA GLU A 170 -22.77 -5.19 -0.37
C GLU A 170 -22.96 -5.99 -1.66
N VAL A 171 -23.79 -5.49 -2.58
CA VAL A 171 -24.01 -6.12 -3.89
C VAL A 171 -22.74 -6.10 -4.74
N GLU A 172 -21.98 -5.01 -4.72
CA GLU A 172 -20.73 -4.88 -5.49
C GLU A 172 -19.58 -5.74 -4.91
N TYR A 173 -19.61 -6.02 -3.61
CA TYR A 173 -18.57 -6.79 -2.91
C TYR A 173 -18.82 -8.30 -2.97
N ASN A 174 -20.08 -8.74 -2.95
CA ASN A 174 -20.45 -10.16 -2.98
C ASN A 174 -20.60 -10.73 -4.41
N SER A 175 -20.49 -9.90 -5.45
CA SER A 175 -20.58 -10.30 -6.87
C SER A 175 -19.23 -10.52 -7.54
N LYS A 176 -18.15 -10.57 -6.74
CA LYS A 176 -16.76 -10.86 -7.18
C LYS A 176 -16.14 -11.98 -6.34
#